data_1ac9bf8d462618ee5adaa849a1409814
#
_entry.id   1ac9bf8d462618ee5adaa849a1409814
#
_cell.length_a   1.000
_cell.length_b   1.000
_cell.length_c   1.000
_cell.angle_alpha   90.00
_cell.angle_beta   90.00
_cell.angle_gamma   90.00
#
_symmetry.space_group_name_H-M   'P 1'
#
loop_
_entity.id
_entity.type
_entity.pdbx_description
1 polymer ?
#
loop_
_entity_poly.entity_id
_entity_poly.type
_entity_poly.pdbx_seq_one_letter_code
_entity_poly.pdbx_strand_id
1 'polypeptide(L)'
;MKLNSVGNDVRIRTQTQSGTHKVQEYDAQGASAWHYFLGLAAGATLLGIWLGEKGFTSWSARGGWLMIAVAGVGIILLSRIRWVLVLLCVCAVVGGMRSHSEWNAVHSAEMGPFTGRAVLVTDPEPVGTGVRIVSEISGKRFESWLYGSKAKRAMQHVAGESLAVIGQREPTRSRYQRRLEVRHIVGRFEVSTMSDIEQGAQAFESRFMLAANRVRSALSDGAQILSGDQGALFSGLVYGDDSQQPDSMVARFRSSGLAHLTAVSGQNVAFILAVVARVLTRLKRSPRLVVTLLILAWFAIMTRVEPSVVRAVTMAGISAIVFAAGRTSSASKILAATMLGLFVIDPFLVWSVGWWLSVGGSGGLILLSQPLKRSLESTRMAHHPWLMVWIVPSLAAQVGVLPVSVMIFGWPSAMSIPCNLLAVPVAGIVMLLGVPVALAAGFAPVSVAHVLMWPFGIGVRWVDTVAAIGERLQPPMWINLVASSILVGLSLWAMLPRHRCDNLEM
;
A
#
# COMPACT_ATOMS: atom_id res chain seq x y z
N MET A 1 31.31 67.25 15.31
CA MET A 1 31.67 66.56 14.06
C MET A 1 31.41 65.06 14.24
N LYS A 2 30.13 64.66 14.17
CA LYS A 2 29.67 63.25 14.19
C LYS A 2 28.20 63.21 13.69
N LEU A 3 28.03 63.18 12.42
CA LEU A 3 26.72 62.96 11.76
C LEU A 3 27.02 62.57 10.30
N ASN A 4 27.22 61.26 10.02
CA ASN A 4 27.15 60.70 8.66
C ASN A 4 27.44 59.18 8.59
N SER A 5 26.89 58.37 9.53
CA SER A 5 27.02 56.91 9.42
C SER A 5 25.70 56.12 9.49
N VAL A 6 24.57 56.82 9.66
CA VAL A 6 23.26 56.17 9.86
C VAL A 6 22.50 55.90 8.54
N GLY A 7 22.89 56.58 7.44
CA GLY A 7 22.15 56.46 6.17
C GLY A 7 22.47 55.24 5.30
N ASN A 8 23.64 54.64 5.45
CA ASN A 8 24.05 53.52 4.58
C ASN A 8 23.61 52.13 5.09
N ASP A 9 23.45 51.94 6.41
CA ASP A 9 23.02 50.65 6.97
C ASP A 9 21.54 50.30 6.71
N VAL A 10 20.70 51.33 6.55
CA VAL A 10 19.26 51.12 6.26
C VAL A 10 19.04 50.71 4.80
N ARG A 11 19.87 51.20 3.85
CA ARG A 11 19.77 50.79 2.44
C ARG A 11 20.28 49.39 2.16
N ILE A 12 21.30 48.94 2.88
CA ILE A 12 21.85 47.57 2.75
C ILE A 12 20.88 46.55 3.33
N ARG A 13 20.21 46.86 4.48
CA ARG A 13 19.20 45.97 5.07
C ARG A 13 17.94 45.81 4.24
N THR A 14 17.48 46.88 3.57
CA THR A 14 16.30 46.77 2.69
C THR A 14 16.58 46.03 1.39
N GLN A 15 17.78 46.11 0.83
CA GLN A 15 18.13 45.30 -0.37
C GLN A 15 18.35 43.83 -0.08
N THR A 16 18.91 43.45 1.09
CA THR A 16 19.07 42.07 1.48
C THR A 16 17.72 41.41 1.85
N GLN A 17 16.78 42.12 2.48
CA GLN A 17 15.44 41.59 2.72
C GLN A 17 14.61 41.40 1.44
N SER A 18 14.74 42.31 0.47
CA SER A 18 14.07 42.17 -0.84
C SER A 18 14.64 41.00 -1.67
N GLY A 19 15.95 40.77 -1.57
CA GLY A 19 16.59 39.63 -2.25
C GLY A 19 16.20 38.26 -1.66
N THR A 20 16.13 38.16 -0.34
CA THR A 20 15.70 36.91 0.34
C THR A 20 14.22 36.60 0.13
N HIS A 21 13.33 37.61 0.09
CA HIS A 21 11.93 37.43 -0.25
C HIS A 21 11.73 36.95 -1.70
N LYS A 22 12.45 37.51 -2.66
CA LYS A 22 12.37 37.07 -4.06
C LYS A 22 12.94 35.68 -4.29
N VAL A 23 14.00 35.29 -3.59
CA VAL A 23 14.56 33.93 -3.66
C VAL A 23 13.60 32.92 -3.03
N GLN A 24 12.98 33.23 -1.88
CA GLN A 24 11.96 32.37 -1.25
C GLN A 24 10.70 32.25 -2.10
N GLU A 25 10.28 33.31 -2.80
CA GLU A 25 9.10 33.28 -3.66
C GLU A 25 9.36 32.51 -4.96
N TYR A 26 10.58 32.56 -5.50
CA TYR A 26 11.00 31.79 -6.67
C TYR A 26 11.13 30.29 -6.36
N ASP A 27 11.64 29.92 -5.18
CA ASP A 27 11.69 28.53 -4.71
C ASP A 27 10.28 27.97 -4.40
N ALA A 28 9.37 28.79 -3.89
CA ALA A 28 7.99 28.38 -3.63
C ALA A 28 7.19 28.15 -4.93
N GLN A 29 7.39 28.97 -5.96
CA GLN A 29 6.75 28.80 -7.27
C GLN A 29 7.32 27.61 -8.03
N GLY A 30 8.62 27.39 -8.02
CA GLY A 30 9.26 26.21 -8.59
C GLY A 30 8.82 24.91 -7.89
N ALA A 31 8.68 24.95 -6.57
CA ALA A 31 8.21 23.80 -5.81
C ALA A 31 6.75 23.41 -6.15
N SER A 32 5.87 24.38 -6.42
CA SER A 32 4.47 24.10 -6.79
C SER A 32 4.34 23.44 -8.17
N ALA A 33 5.11 23.87 -9.15
CA ALA A 33 5.07 23.32 -10.51
C ALA A 33 5.43 21.81 -10.56
N TRP A 34 6.39 21.37 -9.76
CA TRP A 34 6.78 19.96 -9.68
C TRP A 34 5.71 19.06 -9.07
N HIS A 35 4.83 19.57 -8.20
CA HIS A 35 3.70 18.78 -7.66
C HIS A 35 2.71 18.41 -8.75
N TYR A 36 2.32 19.38 -9.56
CA TYR A 36 1.40 19.15 -10.68
C TYR A 36 2.03 18.26 -11.74
N PHE A 37 3.31 18.46 -12.02
CA PHE A 37 4.04 17.68 -13.02
C PHE A 37 4.06 16.18 -12.71
N LEU A 38 4.46 15.77 -11.50
CA LEU A 38 4.50 14.36 -11.11
C LEU A 38 3.11 13.70 -11.10
N GLY A 39 2.08 14.45 -10.68
CA GLY A 39 0.68 14.00 -10.77
C GLY A 39 0.23 13.78 -12.21
N LEU A 40 0.54 14.72 -13.10
CA LEU A 40 0.24 14.62 -14.53
C LEU A 40 1.02 13.48 -15.20
N ALA A 41 2.28 13.27 -14.83
CA ALA A 41 3.09 12.15 -15.34
C ALA A 41 2.51 10.80 -14.92
N ALA A 42 2.09 10.64 -13.67
CA ALA A 42 1.38 9.44 -13.21
C ALA A 42 0.06 9.22 -13.98
N GLY A 43 -0.72 10.28 -14.19
CA GLY A 43 -1.94 10.24 -15.00
C GLY A 43 -1.69 9.87 -16.46
N ALA A 44 -0.65 10.41 -17.08
CA ALA A 44 -0.24 10.08 -18.44
C ALA A 44 0.20 8.61 -18.56
N THR A 45 0.94 8.11 -17.57
CA THR A 45 1.33 6.69 -17.51
C THR A 45 0.11 5.79 -17.39
N LEU A 46 -0.86 6.13 -16.54
CA LEU A 46 -2.14 5.41 -16.42
C LEU A 46 -2.89 5.34 -17.74
N LEU A 47 -3.00 6.47 -18.44
CA LEU A 47 -3.64 6.52 -19.75
C LEU A 47 -2.90 5.62 -20.75
N GLY A 48 -1.58 5.64 -20.76
CA GLY A 48 -0.75 4.78 -21.59
C GLY A 48 -0.97 3.30 -21.30
N ILE A 49 -1.00 2.91 -20.02
CA ILE A 49 -1.26 1.53 -19.58
C ILE A 49 -2.65 1.06 -20.07
N TRP A 50 -3.67 1.89 -19.90
CA TRP A 50 -5.04 1.57 -20.34
C TRP A 50 -5.18 1.45 -21.87
N LEU A 51 -4.49 2.31 -22.62
CA LEU A 51 -4.43 2.22 -24.09
C LEU A 51 -3.66 0.98 -24.53
N GLY A 52 -2.57 0.61 -23.85
CA GLY A 52 -1.76 -0.58 -24.15
C GLY A 52 -2.55 -1.88 -23.96
N GLU A 53 -3.47 -1.96 -22.99
CA GLU A 53 -4.36 -3.09 -22.79
C GLU A 53 -5.39 -3.25 -23.94
N LYS A 54 -6.01 -2.15 -24.35
CA LYS A 54 -7.12 -2.19 -25.35
C LYS A 54 -6.69 -2.60 -26.75
N GLY A 55 -5.50 -3.16 -26.89
CA GLY A 55 -5.08 -3.73 -28.16
C GLY A 55 -4.91 -2.68 -29.26
N PHE A 56 -4.37 -1.53 -28.94
CA PHE A 56 -3.61 -0.78 -29.90
C PHE A 56 -2.45 -1.67 -30.39
N THR A 57 -2.83 -2.87 -30.84
CA THR A 57 -1.96 -3.99 -31.21
C THR A 57 -1.07 -3.70 -32.40
N SER A 58 -1.33 -2.61 -33.10
CA SER A 58 -0.41 -2.01 -34.05
C SER A 58 0.46 -0.91 -33.44
N TRP A 59 0.50 -0.81 -32.11
CA TRP A 59 1.23 0.22 -31.36
C TRP A 59 2.73 0.12 -31.49
N SER A 60 3.27 -1.06 -31.77
CA SER A 60 4.71 -1.24 -31.97
C SER A 60 5.31 -0.37 -33.09
N ALA A 61 4.49 0.04 -34.07
CA ALA A 61 4.94 0.93 -35.12
C ALA A 61 4.09 2.21 -35.28
N ARG A 62 2.75 2.13 -35.25
CA ARG A 62 1.88 3.26 -35.60
C ARG A 62 1.48 4.15 -34.44
N GLY A 63 1.18 3.59 -33.25
CA GLY A 63 0.77 4.37 -32.09
C GLY A 63 1.93 5.13 -31.44
N GLY A 64 3.11 4.52 -31.39
CA GLY A 64 4.34 5.20 -30.95
C GLY A 64 4.65 6.41 -31.84
N TRP A 65 4.53 6.26 -33.15
CA TRP A 65 4.74 7.36 -34.11
C TRP A 65 3.68 8.45 -33.98
N LEU A 66 2.42 8.11 -33.73
CA LEU A 66 1.37 9.11 -33.50
C LEU A 66 1.63 9.96 -32.23
N MET A 67 2.06 9.32 -31.15
CA MET A 67 2.40 10.03 -29.92
C MET A 67 3.66 10.90 -30.08
N ILE A 68 4.66 10.40 -30.81
CA ILE A 68 5.85 11.18 -31.19
C ILE A 68 5.45 12.37 -32.08
N ALA A 69 4.52 12.16 -33.03
CA ALA A 69 4.00 13.23 -33.88
C ALA A 69 3.22 14.28 -33.07
N VAL A 70 2.34 13.86 -32.15
CA VAL A 70 1.61 14.77 -31.24
C VAL A 70 2.57 15.52 -30.33
N ALA A 71 3.58 14.86 -29.80
CA ALA A 71 4.64 15.50 -29.01
C ALA A 71 5.44 16.50 -29.87
N GLY A 72 5.76 16.12 -31.11
CA GLY A 72 6.44 17.01 -32.07
C GLY A 72 5.66 18.28 -32.39
N VAL A 73 4.36 18.13 -32.65
CA VAL A 73 3.43 19.27 -32.86
C VAL A 73 3.33 20.13 -31.61
N GLY A 74 3.25 19.53 -30.42
CA GLY A 74 3.25 20.24 -29.12
C GLY A 74 4.53 21.04 -28.88
N ILE A 75 5.69 20.50 -29.28
CA ILE A 75 7.00 21.18 -29.22
C ILE A 75 7.01 22.43 -30.12
N ILE A 76 6.38 22.36 -31.29
CA ILE A 76 6.35 23.46 -32.25
C ILE A 76 5.38 24.58 -31.80
N LEU A 77 4.22 24.19 -31.24
CA LEU A 77 3.13 25.14 -30.95
C LEU A 77 3.24 25.84 -29.57
N LEU A 78 3.92 25.23 -28.57
CA LEU A 78 3.89 25.70 -27.16
C LEU A 78 5.28 25.84 -26.55
N SER A 79 5.95 26.95 -26.80
CA SER A 79 7.36 27.18 -26.41
C SER A 79 7.68 27.06 -24.91
N ARG A 80 6.75 27.35 -24.01
CA ARG A 80 6.97 27.27 -22.54
C ARG A 80 6.61 25.93 -21.91
N ILE A 81 5.71 25.15 -22.53
CA ILE A 81 5.16 23.89 -21.97
C ILE A 81 5.70 22.66 -22.71
N ARG A 82 6.46 22.86 -23.78
CA ARG A 82 6.94 21.78 -24.69
C ARG A 82 7.59 20.60 -23.97
N TRP A 83 8.50 20.85 -23.05
CA TRP A 83 9.23 19.78 -22.34
C TRP A 83 8.33 18.98 -21.41
N VAL A 84 7.33 19.62 -20.79
CA VAL A 84 6.33 18.94 -19.95
C VAL A 84 5.50 18.00 -20.79
N LEU A 85 5.00 18.44 -21.95
CA LEU A 85 4.23 17.62 -22.86
C LEU A 85 5.03 16.43 -23.42
N VAL A 86 6.28 16.65 -23.83
CA VAL A 86 7.18 15.58 -24.27
C VAL A 86 7.34 14.53 -23.17
N LEU A 87 7.62 14.94 -21.95
CA LEU A 87 7.83 14.02 -20.84
C LEU A 87 6.56 13.25 -20.47
N LEU A 88 5.39 13.91 -20.52
CA LEU A 88 4.09 13.24 -20.33
C LEU A 88 3.82 12.20 -21.44
N CYS A 89 4.12 12.53 -22.69
CA CYS A 89 4.02 11.58 -23.79
C CYS A 89 4.98 10.39 -23.60
N VAL A 90 6.22 10.63 -23.19
CA VAL A 90 7.18 9.56 -22.90
C VAL A 90 6.65 8.65 -21.78
N CYS A 91 6.12 9.21 -20.71
CA CYS A 91 5.51 8.43 -19.62
C CYS A 91 4.34 7.57 -20.11
N ALA A 92 3.46 8.12 -20.96
CA ALA A 92 2.35 7.37 -21.53
C ALA A 92 2.83 6.25 -22.48
N VAL A 93 3.83 6.52 -23.32
CA VAL A 93 4.41 5.52 -24.23
C VAL A 93 5.07 4.39 -23.44
N VAL A 94 5.90 4.71 -22.46
CA VAL A 94 6.57 3.71 -21.60
C VAL A 94 5.53 2.86 -20.87
N GLY A 95 4.51 3.47 -20.27
CA GLY A 95 3.41 2.77 -19.61
C GLY A 95 2.67 1.84 -20.57
N GLY A 96 2.37 2.30 -21.79
CA GLY A 96 1.71 1.50 -22.82
C GLY A 96 2.56 0.32 -23.31
N MET A 97 3.84 0.54 -23.56
CA MET A 97 4.77 -0.52 -23.98
C MET A 97 4.94 -1.59 -22.88
N ARG A 98 5.09 -1.18 -21.62
CA ARG A 98 5.18 -2.09 -20.49
C ARG A 98 3.89 -2.91 -20.33
N SER A 99 2.72 -2.25 -20.38
CA SER A 99 1.43 -2.93 -20.32
C SER A 99 1.28 -3.96 -21.42
N HIS A 100 1.56 -3.58 -22.68
CA HIS A 100 1.49 -4.50 -23.81
C HIS A 100 2.44 -5.70 -23.66
N SER A 101 3.67 -5.47 -23.20
CA SER A 101 4.64 -6.54 -22.94
C SER A 101 4.14 -7.53 -21.88
N GLU A 102 3.58 -7.04 -20.77
CA GLU A 102 3.06 -7.90 -19.70
C GLU A 102 1.82 -8.69 -20.15
N TRP A 103 0.88 -8.05 -20.89
CA TRP A 103 -0.27 -8.76 -21.46
C TRP A 103 0.16 -9.84 -22.44
N ASN A 104 1.11 -9.58 -23.32
CA ASN A 104 1.66 -10.59 -24.23
C ASN A 104 2.34 -11.71 -23.45
N ALA A 105 3.08 -11.39 -22.40
CA ALA A 105 3.75 -12.37 -21.57
C ALA A 105 2.75 -13.33 -20.87
N VAL A 106 1.59 -12.83 -20.45
CA VAL A 106 0.50 -13.65 -19.88
C VAL A 106 -0.13 -14.55 -20.92
N HIS A 107 -0.42 -14.02 -22.12
CA HIS A 107 -1.10 -14.78 -23.19
C HIS A 107 -0.18 -15.75 -23.96
N SER A 108 1.13 -15.61 -23.85
CA SER A 108 2.12 -16.49 -24.52
C SER A 108 2.55 -17.69 -23.66
N ALA A 109 1.79 -18.04 -22.63
CA ALA A 109 2.15 -19.18 -21.78
C ALA A 109 1.93 -20.51 -22.52
N GLU A 110 2.90 -21.41 -22.42
CA GLU A 110 2.78 -22.76 -22.95
C GLU A 110 1.76 -23.56 -22.12
N MET A 111 0.84 -24.22 -22.80
CA MET A 111 -0.16 -25.12 -22.21
C MET A 111 0.20 -26.57 -22.49
N GLY A 112 -0.44 -27.50 -21.78
CA GLY A 112 -0.23 -28.95 -21.95
C GLY A 112 0.48 -29.61 -20.78
N PRO A 113 0.90 -30.89 -20.94
CA PRO A 113 1.49 -31.67 -19.87
C PRO A 113 2.80 -31.06 -19.38
N PHE A 114 3.03 -31.17 -18.07
CA PHE A 114 4.25 -30.70 -17.44
C PHE A 114 4.70 -31.68 -16.34
N THR A 115 5.99 -31.94 -16.34
CA THR A 115 6.66 -32.69 -15.28
C THR A 115 7.91 -31.92 -14.88
N GLY A 116 8.01 -31.53 -13.63
CA GLY A 116 9.16 -30.75 -13.18
C GLY A 116 8.94 -30.07 -11.84
N ARG A 117 9.75 -29.03 -11.61
CA ARG A 117 9.74 -28.24 -10.38
C ARG A 117 8.71 -27.11 -10.48
N ALA A 118 7.87 -27.00 -9.46
CA ALA A 118 7.00 -25.86 -9.21
C ALA A 118 7.42 -25.19 -7.88
N VAL A 119 7.50 -23.86 -7.88
CA VAL A 119 7.80 -23.06 -6.69
C VAL A 119 6.52 -22.43 -6.20
N LEU A 120 6.16 -22.58 -4.92
CA LEU A 120 5.00 -21.92 -4.34
C LEU A 120 5.23 -20.41 -4.26
N VAL A 121 4.34 -19.63 -4.87
CA VAL A 121 4.41 -18.16 -4.86
C VAL A 121 3.70 -17.58 -3.64
N THR A 122 2.56 -18.18 -3.28
CA THR A 122 1.75 -17.81 -2.10
C THR A 122 1.67 -18.97 -1.13
N ASP A 123 1.36 -18.68 0.13
CA ASP A 123 1.02 -19.73 1.08
C ASP A 123 -0.28 -20.43 0.62
N PRO A 124 -0.47 -21.73 0.90
CA PRO A 124 -1.69 -22.44 0.56
C PRO A 124 -2.90 -21.87 1.31
N GLU A 125 -3.95 -21.54 0.58
CA GLU A 125 -5.17 -20.94 1.12
C GLU A 125 -6.28 -22.00 1.20
N PRO A 126 -6.81 -22.35 2.38
CA PRO A 126 -7.98 -23.20 2.48
C PRO A 126 -9.22 -22.43 1.97
N VAL A 127 -9.94 -23.02 1.01
CA VAL A 127 -11.16 -22.42 0.45
C VAL A 127 -12.23 -23.52 0.35
N GLY A 128 -13.24 -23.44 1.21
CA GLY A 128 -14.27 -24.50 1.31
C GLY A 128 -13.66 -25.85 1.67
N THR A 129 -13.85 -26.84 0.80
CA THR A 129 -13.31 -28.21 0.99
C THR A 129 -11.96 -28.45 0.32
N GLY A 130 -11.44 -27.46 -0.40
CA GLY A 130 -10.18 -27.52 -1.14
C GLY A 130 -9.13 -26.56 -0.62
N VAL A 131 -7.93 -26.68 -1.18
CA VAL A 131 -6.81 -25.77 -0.94
C VAL A 131 -6.41 -25.16 -2.27
N ARG A 132 -6.37 -23.85 -2.32
CA ARG A 132 -5.88 -23.08 -3.45
C ARG A 132 -4.39 -22.81 -3.26
N ILE A 133 -3.61 -23.08 -4.30
CA ILE A 133 -2.19 -22.72 -4.36
C ILE A 133 -1.90 -21.94 -5.64
N VAL A 134 -0.94 -21.03 -5.57
CA VAL A 134 -0.35 -20.38 -6.74
C VAL A 134 1.10 -20.80 -6.82
N SER A 135 1.47 -21.44 -7.90
CA SER A 135 2.82 -21.94 -8.14
C SER A 135 3.43 -21.34 -9.40
N GLU A 136 4.73 -21.12 -9.37
CA GLU A 136 5.51 -20.73 -10.53
C GLU A 136 6.09 -21.95 -11.21
N ILE A 137 5.77 -22.12 -12.48
CA ILE A 137 6.18 -23.23 -13.35
C ILE A 137 6.81 -22.61 -14.60
N SER A 138 8.07 -22.89 -14.87
CA SER A 138 8.81 -22.34 -16.02
C SER A 138 8.75 -20.81 -16.11
N GLY A 139 8.84 -20.09 -14.97
CA GLY A 139 8.79 -18.62 -14.92
C GLY A 139 7.40 -18.02 -15.10
N LYS A 140 6.34 -18.83 -15.08
CA LYS A 140 4.93 -18.39 -15.17
C LYS A 140 4.12 -18.88 -14.00
N ARG A 141 3.16 -18.07 -13.53
CA ARG A 141 2.32 -18.40 -12.38
C ARG A 141 1.06 -19.11 -12.81
N PHE A 142 0.76 -20.24 -12.16
CA PHE A 142 -0.45 -21.03 -12.35
C PHE A 142 -1.19 -21.20 -11.04
N GLU A 143 -2.51 -21.19 -11.11
CA GLU A 143 -3.39 -21.51 -9.99
C GLU A 143 -3.73 -23.00 -10.00
N SER A 144 -3.66 -23.65 -8.85
CA SER A 144 -4.09 -25.04 -8.67
C SER A 144 -5.08 -25.16 -7.53
N TRP A 145 -6.07 -26.03 -7.70
CA TRP A 145 -7.05 -26.39 -6.68
C TRP A 145 -6.85 -27.84 -6.28
N LEU A 146 -6.51 -28.05 -5.02
CA LEU A 146 -6.15 -29.34 -4.49
C LEU A 146 -7.21 -29.83 -3.51
N TYR A 147 -7.47 -31.15 -3.52
CA TYR A 147 -8.45 -31.78 -2.67
C TYR A 147 -7.87 -33.02 -2.00
N GLY A 148 -8.47 -33.45 -0.88
CA GLY A 148 -8.11 -34.70 -0.18
C GLY A 148 -6.66 -34.72 0.29
N SER A 149 -5.92 -35.81 -0.04
CA SER A 149 -4.53 -36.00 0.40
C SER A 149 -3.56 -34.93 -0.17
N LYS A 150 -3.81 -34.47 -1.38
CA LYS A 150 -2.99 -33.42 -2.01
C LYS A 150 -3.16 -32.09 -1.27
N ALA A 151 -4.38 -31.73 -0.85
CA ALA A 151 -4.66 -30.55 -0.05
C ALA A 151 -3.94 -30.59 1.30
N LYS A 152 -4.01 -31.75 2.01
CA LYS A 152 -3.30 -31.93 3.27
C LYS A 152 -1.79 -31.80 3.13
N ARG A 153 -1.20 -32.32 2.05
CA ARG A 153 0.22 -32.19 1.77
C ARG A 153 0.58 -30.72 1.45
N ALA A 154 -0.20 -30.05 0.59
CA ALA A 154 0.05 -28.67 0.26
C ALA A 154 0.06 -27.74 1.49
N MET A 155 -0.81 -27.99 2.47
CA MET A 155 -0.87 -27.23 3.73
C MET A 155 0.36 -27.40 4.63
N GLN A 156 1.25 -28.36 4.34
CA GLN A 156 2.52 -28.51 5.05
C GLN A 156 3.65 -27.65 4.48
N HIS A 157 3.39 -27.02 3.33
CA HIS A 157 4.35 -26.20 2.63
C HIS A 157 4.01 -24.71 2.75
N VAL A 158 5.02 -23.86 2.52
CA VAL A 158 4.89 -22.41 2.53
C VAL A 158 5.46 -21.79 1.25
N ALA A 159 5.11 -20.54 0.97
CA ALA A 159 5.62 -19.83 -0.19
C ALA A 159 7.16 -19.82 -0.22
N GLY A 160 7.73 -19.98 -1.41
CA GLY A 160 9.17 -20.13 -1.63
C GLY A 160 9.67 -21.58 -1.61
N GLU A 161 8.87 -22.53 -1.16
CA GLU A 161 9.22 -23.95 -1.24
C GLU A 161 8.96 -24.51 -2.63
N SER A 162 9.72 -25.54 -2.96
CA SER A 162 9.69 -26.18 -4.27
C SER A 162 9.13 -27.60 -4.15
N LEU A 163 8.26 -27.92 -5.08
CA LEU A 163 7.61 -29.23 -5.18
C LEU A 163 7.89 -29.83 -6.55
N ALA A 164 8.11 -31.14 -6.60
CA ALA A 164 8.05 -31.88 -7.85
C ALA A 164 6.60 -32.17 -8.19
N VAL A 165 6.16 -31.72 -9.35
CA VAL A 165 4.79 -31.82 -9.79
C VAL A 165 4.70 -32.48 -11.17
N ILE A 166 3.67 -33.31 -11.33
CA ILE A 166 3.25 -33.85 -12.62
C ILE A 166 1.79 -33.43 -12.81
N GLY A 167 1.47 -32.87 -13.95
CA GLY A 167 0.11 -32.40 -14.21
C GLY A 167 -0.04 -31.78 -15.57
N GLN A 168 -1.15 -31.06 -15.75
CA GLN A 168 -1.52 -30.43 -16.99
C GLN A 168 -1.72 -28.93 -16.79
N ARG A 169 -1.10 -28.12 -17.65
CA ARG A 169 -1.30 -26.66 -17.74
C ARG A 169 -2.49 -26.39 -18.63
N GLU A 170 -3.50 -25.72 -18.11
CA GLU A 170 -4.76 -25.43 -18.79
C GLU A 170 -5.04 -23.93 -18.81
N PRO A 171 -5.69 -23.42 -19.87
CA PRO A 171 -6.14 -22.03 -19.90
C PRO A 171 -7.24 -21.82 -18.87
N THR A 172 -7.29 -20.64 -18.29
CA THR A 172 -8.34 -20.25 -17.34
C THR A 172 -9.68 -20.07 -18.07
N ARG A 173 -10.78 -20.49 -17.45
CA ARG A 173 -12.13 -20.26 -17.97
C ARG A 173 -12.39 -18.74 -18.08
N SER A 174 -12.99 -18.31 -19.20
CA SER A 174 -13.17 -16.89 -19.58
C SER A 174 -13.76 -16.00 -18.46
N ARG A 175 -14.66 -16.53 -17.63
CA ARG A 175 -15.33 -15.78 -16.56
C ARG A 175 -14.37 -15.24 -15.48
N TYR A 176 -13.25 -15.94 -15.21
CA TYR A 176 -12.29 -15.59 -14.15
C TYR A 176 -10.94 -15.16 -14.71
N GLN A 177 -10.77 -15.26 -16.01
CA GLN A 177 -9.50 -15.04 -16.69
C GLN A 177 -8.88 -13.70 -16.34
N ARG A 178 -9.58 -12.59 -16.53
CA ARG A 178 -9.07 -11.26 -16.24
C ARG A 178 -8.65 -11.05 -14.78
N ARG A 179 -9.40 -11.64 -13.83
CA ARG A 179 -9.07 -11.53 -12.40
C ARG A 179 -7.77 -12.24 -12.05
N LEU A 180 -7.43 -13.30 -12.76
CA LEU A 180 -6.20 -14.05 -12.57
C LEU A 180 -5.03 -13.41 -13.32
N GLU A 181 -5.25 -12.99 -14.55
CA GLU A 181 -4.24 -12.33 -15.38
C GLU A 181 -3.64 -11.09 -14.71
N VAL A 182 -4.47 -10.23 -14.11
CA VAL A 182 -4.00 -9.04 -13.35
C VAL A 182 -3.21 -9.38 -12.08
N ARG A 183 -3.19 -10.66 -11.69
CA ARG A 183 -2.33 -11.22 -10.64
C ARG A 183 -1.13 -11.98 -11.19
N HIS A 184 -0.83 -11.80 -12.48
CA HIS A 184 0.19 -12.54 -13.25
C HIS A 184 -0.04 -14.06 -13.29
N ILE A 185 -1.29 -14.52 -13.10
CA ILE A 185 -1.64 -15.94 -13.19
C ILE A 185 -2.11 -16.21 -14.62
N VAL A 186 -1.34 -17.01 -15.34
CA VAL A 186 -1.54 -17.25 -16.77
C VAL A 186 -2.53 -18.38 -17.09
N GLY A 187 -2.77 -19.26 -16.11
CA GLY A 187 -3.64 -20.41 -16.32
C GLY A 187 -3.87 -21.22 -15.04
N ARG A 188 -4.48 -22.36 -15.22
CA ARG A 188 -4.64 -23.39 -14.22
C ARG A 188 -3.59 -24.48 -14.39
N PHE A 189 -3.16 -25.07 -13.29
CA PHE A 189 -2.36 -26.28 -13.31
C PHE A 189 -3.09 -27.37 -12.55
N GLU A 190 -3.55 -28.39 -13.29
CA GLU A 190 -4.18 -29.55 -12.72
C GLU A 190 -3.11 -30.55 -12.25
N VAL A 191 -2.95 -30.66 -10.95
CA VAL A 191 -1.93 -31.51 -10.32
C VAL A 191 -2.37 -32.97 -10.31
N SER A 192 -1.69 -33.81 -11.10
CA SER A 192 -1.88 -35.26 -11.06
C SER A 192 -1.12 -35.90 -9.87
N THR A 193 0.17 -35.58 -9.74
CA THR A 193 1.02 -36.03 -8.65
C THR A 193 1.84 -34.88 -8.09
N MET A 194 2.06 -34.91 -6.77
CA MET A 194 2.88 -33.94 -6.06
C MET A 194 3.77 -34.65 -5.05
N SER A 195 5.06 -34.36 -5.06
CA SER A 195 6.06 -34.92 -4.14
C SER A 195 7.04 -33.83 -3.70
N ASP A 196 7.60 -34.02 -2.53
CA ASP A 196 8.60 -33.12 -1.97
C ASP A 196 9.92 -33.26 -2.74
N ILE A 197 10.64 -32.16 -2.91
CA ILE A 197 11.99 -32.17 -3.48
C ILE A 197 12.98 -32.13 -2.33
N GLU A 198 13.97 -33.02 -2.34
CA GLU A 198 15.08 -32.97 -1.38
C GLU A 198 15.77 -31.59 -1.42
N GLN A 199 16.01 -31.02 -0.25
CA GLN A 199 16.37 -29.60 -0.02
C GLN A 199 17.74 -29.17 -0.60
N GLY A 200 18.46 -30.03 -1.32
CA GLY A 200 19.82 -29.75 -1.79
C GLY A 200 19.99 -28.78 -2.96
N ALA A 201 18.93 -28.44 -3.68
CA ALA A 201 18.99 -27.68 -4.95
C ALA A 201 18.30 -26.32 -4.91
N GLN A 202 18.32 -25.61 -3.77
CA GLN A 202 17.62 -24.34 -3.64
C GLN A 202 18.44 -23.17 -4.18
N ALA A 203 17.85 -22.39 -5.11
CA ALA A 203 18.44 -21.18 -5.65
C ALA A 203 18.64 -20.09 -4.56
N PHE A 204 19.55 -19.13 -4.80
CA PHE A 204 19.87 -18.04 -3.86
C PHE A 204 18.63 -17.25 -3.42
N GLU A 205 17.67 -17.02 -4.33
CA GLU A 205 16.39 -16.34 -4.04
C GLU A 205 15.55 -17.08 -2.98
N SER A 206 15.62 -18.41 -2.94
CA SER A 206 14.91 -19.20 -1.94
C SER A 206 15.45 -19.01 -0.51
N ARG A 207 16.72 -18.63 -0.33
CA ARG A 207 17.31 -18.43 1.00
C ARG A 207 16.70 -17.26 1.75
N PHE A 208 16.39 -16.15 1.07
CA PHE A 208 15.70 -15.01 1.69
C PHE A 208 14.25 -15.37 2.04
N MET A 209 13.55 -16.09 1.16
CA MET A 209 12.21 -16.57 1.44
C MET A 209 12.19 -17.56 2.62
N LEU A 210 13.14 -18.51 2.68
CA LEU A 210 13.27 -19.43 3.80
C LEU A 210 13.57 -18.71 5.12
N ALA A 211 14.42 -17.68 5.09
CA ALA A 211 14.67 -16.87 6.27
C ALA A 211 13.41 -16.11 6.71
N ALA A 212 12.63 -15.55 5.77
CA ALA A 212 11.34 -14.92 6.05
C ALA A 212 10.34 -15.93 6.62
N ASN A 213 10.29 -17.14 6.08
CA ASN A 213 9.43 -18.21 6.58
C ASN A 213 9.77 -18.62 8.02
N ARG A 214 11.07 -18.71 8.36
CA ARG A 214 11.49 -18.97 9.76
C ARG A 214 11.02 -17.90 10.72
N VAL A 215 11.11 -16.61 10.31
CA VAL A 215 10.60 -15.51 11.12
C VAL A 215 9.07 -15.57 11.23
N ARG A 216 8.36 -15.85 10.12
CA ARG A 216 6.89 -16.03 10.17
C ARG A 216 6.49 -17.21 11.06
N SER A 217 7.20 -18.35 10.99
CA SER A 217 6.95 -19.48 11.88
C SER A 217 7.11 -19.09 13.34
N ALA A 218 8.22 -18.43 13.71
CA ALA A 218 8.44 -17.97 15.08
C ALA A 218 7.37 -16.96 15.54
N LEU A 219 6.89 -16.08 14.65
CA LEU A 219 5.76 -15.17 14.93
C LEU A 219 4.45 -15.95 15.13
N SER A 220 4.21 -16.97 14.30
CA SER A 220 3.04 -17.83 14.41
C SER A 220 3.05 -18.65 15.70
N ASP A 221 4.22 -19.19 16.08
CA ASP A 221 4.38 -19.93 17.34
C ASP A 221 4.06 -19.02 18.54
N GLY A 222 4.55 -17.76 18.50
CA GLY A 222 4.21 -16.76 19.50
C GLY A 222 2.71 -16.41 19.51
N ALA A 223 2.08 -16.30 18.34
CA ALA A 223 0.65 -15.99 18.21
C ALA A 223 -0.25 -17.13 18.71
N GLN A 224 0.14 -18.39 18.49
CA GLN A 224 -0.62 -19.57 18.92
C GLN A 224 -0.72 -19.72 20.43
N ILE A 225 0.08 -18.99 21.22
CA ILE A 225 -0.06 -18.90 22.68
C ILE A 225 -1.39 -18.25 23.06
N LEU A 226 -1.91 -17.36 22.20
CA LEU A 226 -3.25 -16.79 22.35
C LEU A 226 -4.30 -17.85 21.93
N SER A 227 -5.35 -18.00 22.71
CA SER A 227 -6.36 -19.02 22.51
C SER A 227 -7.27 -18.75 21.31
N GLY A 228 -7.53 -19.76 20.50
CA GLY A 228 -8.55 -19.77 19.44
C GLY A 228 -8.39 -18.63 18.41
N ASP A 229 -9.49 -17.95 18.11
CA ASP A 229 -9.57 -16.87 17.12
C ASP A 229 -8.67 -15.66 17.43
N GLN A 230 -8.21 -15.51 18.69
CA GLN A 230 -7.34 -14.40 19.07
C GLN A 230 -5.96 -14.49 18.42
N GLY A 231 -5.41 -15.71 18.31
CA GLY A 231 -4.14 -15.94 17.61
C GLY A 231 -4.26 -15.59 16.12
N ALA A 232 -5.36 -16.02 15.48
CA ALA A 232 -5.64 -15.71 14.08
C ALA A 232 -5.80 -14.19 13.84
N LEU A 233 -6.51 -13.49 14.73
CA LEU A 233 -6.67 -12.05 14.63
C LEU A 233 -5.35 -11.31 14.90
N PHE A 234 -4.56 -11.75 15.89
CA PHE A 234 -3.24 -11.20 16.18
C PHE A 234 -2.31 -11.33 14.97
N SER A 235 -2.29 -12.48 14.32
CA SER A 235 -1.49 -12.75 13.12
C SER A 235 -1.86 -11.82 11.97
N GLY A 236 -3.16 -11.63 11.70
CA GLY A 236 -3.66 -10.68 10.72
C GLY A 236 -3.24 -9.24 11.03
N LEU A 237 -3.40 -8.79 12.28
CA LEU A 237 -3.04 -7.43 12.69
C LEU A 237 -1.54 -7.16 12.59
N VAL A 238 -0.70 -8.08 13.04
CA VAL A 238 0.74 -7.83 13.25
C VAL A 238 1.57 -8.02 11.98
N TYR A 239 1.38 -9.12 11.27
CA TYR A 239 2.15 -9.45 10.07
C TYR A 239 1.30 -9.84 8.86
N GLY A 240 -0.02 -9.71 8.96
CA GLY A 240 -0.96 -9.84 7.85
C GLY A 240 -1.22 -11.26 7.39
N ASP A 241 -1.13 -12.23 8.30
CA ASP A 241 -1.52 -13.60 8.04
C ASP A 241 -3.00 -13.78 8.43
N ASP A 242 -3.86 -13.76 7.45
CA ASP A 242 -5.31 -13.93 7.59
C ASP A 242 -5.77 -15.36 7.29
N SER A 243 -4.83 -16.28 6.98
CA SER A 243 -5.12 -17.65 6.54
C SER A 243 -5.91 -18.49 7.57
N GLN A 244 -5.79 -18.16 8.84
CA GLN A 244 -6.48 -18.85 9.94
C GLN A 244 -7.72 -18.10 10.44
N GLN A 245 -8.09 -16.96 9.83
CA GLN A 245 -9.26 -16.20 10.25
C GLN A 245 -10.55 -16.88 9.79
N PRO A 246 -11.50 -17.15 10.70
CA PRO A 246 -12.82 -17.67 10.32
C PRO A 246 -13.58 -16.68 9.41
N ASP A 247 -14.36 -17.20 8.47
CA ASP A 247 -15.19 -16.39 7.56
C ASP A 247 -16.12 -15.42 8.32
N SER A 248 -16.62 -15.85 9.49
CA SER A 248 -17.44 -15.03 10.37
C SER A 248 -16.70 -13.82 10.93
N MET A 249 -15.40 -13.97 11.25
CA MET A 249 -14.54 -12.86 11.67
C MET A 249 -14.29 -11.89 10.51
N VAL A 250 -13.94 -12.41 9.33
CA VAL A 250 -13.72 -11.60 8.13
C VAL A 250 -14.98 -10.79 7.78
N ALA A 251 -16.16 -11.41 7.84
CA ALA A 251 -17.45 -10.75 7.62
C ALA A 251 -17.70 -9.64 8.65
N ARG A 252 -17.44 -9.91 9.94
CA ARG A 252 -17.57 -8.96 11.04
C ARG A 252 -16.69 -7.72 10.87
N PHE A 253 -15.42 -7.93 10.54
CA PHE A 253 -14.47 -6.83 10.31
C PHE A 253 -14.84 -6.01 9.06
N ARG A 254 -15.41 -6.66 8.04
CA ARG A 254 -15.88 -5.96 6.84
C ARG A 254 -17.13 -5.12 7.14
N SER A 255 -18.10 -5.65 7.84
CA SER A 255 -19.37 -4.94 8.17
C SER A 255 -19.14 -3.77 9.12
N SER A 256 -18.21 -3.88 10.08
CA SER A 256 -17.82 -2.80 10.98
C SER A 256 -16.91 -1.73 10.33
N GLY A 257 -16.41 -1.96 9.09
CA GLY A 257 -15.47 -1.06 8.41
C GLY A 257 -14.04 -1.18 8.89
N LEU A 258 -13.69 -2.22 9.66
CA LEU A 258 -12.36 -2.48 10.20
C LEU A 258 -11.53 -3.48 9.36
N ALA A 259 -12.02 -3.93 8.19
CA ALA A 259 -11.34 -4.90 7.34
C ALA A 259 -9.90 -4.51 6.96
N HIS A 260 -9.59 -3.21 6.92
CA HIS A 260 -8.25 -2.72 6.64
C HIS A 260 -7.24 -3.00 7.76
N LEU A 261 -7.68 -3.36 8.97
CA LEU A 261 -6.81 -3.75 10.10
C LEU A 261 -6.31 -5.19 9.97
N THR A 262 -7.13 -6.09 9.40
CA THR A 262 -6.77 -7.51 9.24
C THR A 262 -5.92 -7.78 8.00
N ALA A 263 -5.88 -6.86 7.05
CA ALA A 263 -5.00 -6.88 5.90
C ALA A 263 -3.69 -6.12 6.19
N VAL A 264 -2.58 -6.57 5.63
CA VAL A 264 -1.32 -5.81 5.76
C VAL A 264 -1.48 -4.43 5.15
N SER A 265 -1.17 -3.42 5.94
CA SER A 265 -1.33 -2.02 5.54
C SER A 265 -0.02 -1.25 5.56
N GLY A 266 -0.01 -0.09 4.90
CA GLY A 266 1.12 0.83 4.98
C GLY A 266 1.45 1.30 6.40
N GLN A 267 0.51 1.20 7.33
CA GLN A 267 0.68 1.53 8.74
C GLN A 267 1.68 0.58 9.43
N ASN A 268 1.67 -0.72 9.07
CA ASN A 268 2.60 -1.70 9.60
C ASN A 268 4.05 -1.35 9.23
N VAL A 269 4.29 -0.84 8.01
CA VAL A 269 5.61 -0.33 7.60
C VAL A 269 6.06 0.82 8.49
N ALA A 270 5.16 1.77 8.79
CA ALA A 270 5.47 2.90 9.66
C ALA A 270 5.78 2.44 11.10
N PHE A 271 5.05 1.46 11.63
CA PHE A 271 5.28 0.90 12.96
C PHE A 271 6.63 0.18 13.06
N ILE A 272 7.01 -0.63 12.08
CA ILE A 272 8.32 -1.28 12.07
C ILE A 272 9.44 -0.24 12.04
N LEU A 273 9.33 0.77 11.19
CA LEU A 273 10.31 1.85 11.17
C LEU A 273 10.36 2.62 12.50
N ALA A 274 9.22 2.82 13.18
CA ALA A 274 9.16 3.46 14.47
C ALA A 274 9.87 2.64 15.58
N VAL A 275 9.70 1.32 15.59
CA VAL A 275 10.40 0.41 16.52
C VAL A 275 11.92 0.55 16.39
N VAL A 276 12.42 0.52 15.17
CA VAL A 276 13.86 0.58 14.90
C VAL A 276 14.44 2.00 14.86
N ALA A 277 13.58 3.03 14.85
CA ALA A 277 13.99 4.42 14.67
C ALA A 277 15.07 4.86 15.67
N ARG A 278 14.93 4.48 16.95
CA ARG A 278 15.90 4.84 18.00
C ARG A 278 17.31 4.30 17.71
N VAL A 279 17.41 3.11 17.12
CA VAL A 279 18.69 2.52 16.73
C VAL A 279 19.20 3.19 15.44
N LEU A 280 18.31 3.39 14.48
CA LEU A 280 18.66 4.02 13.20
C LEU A 280 19.16 5.45 13.36
N THR A 281 18.66 6.22 14.34
CA THR A 281 19.11 7.59 14.59
C THR A 281 20.56 7.67 15.09
N ARG A 282 21.12 6.57 15.64
CA ARG A 282 22.52 6.50 16.08
C ARG A 282 23.50 6.28 14.91
N LEU A 283 22.98 5.88 13.74
CA LEU A 283 23.81 5.62 12.57
C LEU A 283 24.04 6.90 11.74
N LYS A 284 25.21 6.97 11.09
CA LYS A 284 25.48 8.00 10.07
C LYS A 284 24.52 7.85 8.89
N ARG A 285 24.36 8.91 8.09
CA ARG A 285 23.34 8.97 7.01
C ARG A 285 23.38 7.78 6.04
N SER A 286 24.57 7.42 5.54
CA SER A 286 24.72 6.33 4.55
C SER A 286 24.37 4.94 5.13
N PRO A 287 24.97 4.47 6.25
CA PRO A 287 24.59 3.18 6.82
C PRO A 287 23.12 3.18 7.30
N ARG A 288 22.60 4.30 7.80
CA ARG A 288 21.17 4.43 8.14
C ARG A 288 20.28 4.16 6.93
N LEU A 289 20.60 4.73 5.76
CA LEU A 289 19.86 4.49 4.53
C LEU A 289 19.87 3.00 4.16
N VAL A 290 21.04 2.38 4.12
CA VAL A 290 21.20 0.97 3.75
C VAL A 290 20.38 0.08 4.69
N VAL A 291 20.52 0.25 6.01
CA VAL A 291 19.77 -0.55 6.99
C VAL A 291 18.27 -0.32 6.86
N THR A 292 17.82 0.93 6.63
CA THR A 292 16.40 1.22 6.40
C THR A 292 15.88 0.49 5.17
N LEU A 293 16.59 0.53 4.04
CA LEU A 293 16.19 -0.15 2.81
C LEU A 293 16.17 -1.69 2.98
N LEU A 294 17.15 -2.25 3.71
CA LEU A 294 17.16 -3.68 4.02
C LEU A 294 15.97 -4.10 4.88
N ILE A 295 15.62 -3.32 5.91
CA ILE A 295 14.43 -3.58 6.75
C ILE A 295 13.15 -3.51 5.91
N LEU A 296 13.03 -2.51 5.03
CA LEU A 296 11.88 -2.35 4.15
C LEU A 296 11.75 -3.52 3.17
N ALA A 297 12.85 -3.92 2.54
CA ALA A 297 12.89 -5.07 1.63
C ALA A 297 12.54 -6.37 2.35
N TRP A 298 13.12 -6.58 3.54
CA TRP A 298 12.81 -7.73 4.38
C TRP A 298 11.31 -7.80 4.74
N PHE A 299 10.74 -6.68 5.15
CA PHE A 299 9.32 -6.62 5.49
C PHE A 299 8.42 -6.91 4.29
N ALA A 300 8.77 -6.38 3.10
CA ALA A 300 8.04 -6.68 1.87
C ALA A 300 8.05 -8.17 1.54
N ILE A 301 9.18 -8.86 1.72
CA ILE A 301 9.29 -10.31 1.51
C ILE A 301 8.45 -11.07 2.54
N MET A 302 8.52 -10.66 3.81
CA MET A 302 7.77 -11.27 4.91
C MET A 302 6.26 -11.19 4.69
N THR A 303 5.78 -10.11 4.08
CA THR A 303 4.35 -9.88 3.78
C THR A 303 3.93 -10.33 2.37
N ARG A 304 4.73 -11.19 1.72
CA ARG A 304 4.43 -11.75 0.38
C ARG A 304 4.26 -10.70 -0.72
N VAL A 305 4.94 -9.55 -0.58
CA VAL A 305 4.96 -8.48 -1.60
C VAL A 305 3.55 -7.97 -1.96
N GLU A 306 2.65 -7.87 -0.98
CA GLU A 306 1.31 -7.36 -1.22
C GLU A 306 1.29 -5.93 -1.79
N PRO A 307 0.38 -5.59 -2.72
CA PRO A 307 0.35 -4.29 -3.41
C PRO A 307 0.30 -3.08 -2.45
N SER A 308 -0.41 -3.19 -1.33
CA SER A 308 -0.51 -2.16 -0.30
C SER A 308 0.83 -1.91 0.40
N VAL A 309 1.57 -2.99 0.68
CA VAL A 309 2.89 -2.96 1.31
C VAL A 309 3.94 -2.44 0.34
N VAL A 310 3.93 -2.93 -0.91
CA VAL A 310 4.86 -2.47 -1.96
C VAL A 310 4.81 -0.95 -2.10
N ARG A 311 3.61 -0.37 -2.13
CA ARG A 311 3.45 1.09 -2.16
C ARG A 311 4.08 1.75 -0.92
N ALA A 312 3.78 1.26 0.27
CA ALA A 312 4.26 1.87 1.52
C ALA A 312 5.78 1.76 1.67
N VAL A 313 6.35 0.60 1.34
CA VAL A 313 7.80 0.36 1.33
C VAL A 313 8.50 1.27 0.32
N THR A 314 7.95 1.42 -0.88
CA THR A 314 8.50 2.30 -1.91
C THR A 314 8.44 3.77 -1.48
N MET A 315 7.31 4.22 -0.92
CA MET A 315 7.19 5.59 -0.37
C MET A 315 8.21 5.83 0.76
N ALA A 316 8.34 4.88 1.69
CA ALA A 316 9.30 4.97 2.78
C ALA A 316 10.75 4.95 2.28
N GLY A 317 11.05 4.12 1.27
CA GLY A 317 12.36 4.05 0.62
C GLY A 317 12.73 5.35 -0.08
N ILE A 318 11.83 5.91 -0.90
CA ILE A 318 12.02 7.21 -1.55
C ILE A 318 12.24 8.30 -0.48
N SER A 319 11.43 8.29 0.61
CA SER A 319 11.59 9.26 1.71
C SER A 319 12.97 9.13 2.38
N ALA A 320 13.45 7.90 2.60
CA ALA A 320 14.76 7.65 3.18
C ALA A 320 15.91 8.11 2.27
N ILE A 321 15.78 7.89 0.95
CA ILE A 321 16.76 8.35 -0.06
C ILE A 321 16.82 9.88 -0.08
N VAL A 322 15.66 10.55 -0.16
CA VAL A 322 15.55 12.02 -0.18
C VAL A 322 16.18 12.61 1.10
N PHE A 323 15.86 12.01 2.26
CA PHE A 323 16.43 12.41 3.55
C PHE A 323 17.95 12.22 3.60
N ALA A 324 18.46 11.08 3.12
CA ALA A 324 19.91 10.80 3.06
C ALA A 324 20.66 11.79 2.14
N ALA A 325 20.00 12.23 1.06
CA ALA A 325 20.51 13.28 0.17
C ALA A 325 20.46 14.70 0.80
N GLY A 326 20.03 14.84 2.05
CA GLY A 326 19.90 16.13 2.73
C GLY A 326 18.79 17.03 2.19
N ARG A 327 17.81 16.45 1.49
CA ARG A 327 16.68 17.17 0.87
C ARG A 327 15.39 16.88 1.63
N THR A 328 14.41 17.76 1.47
CA THR A 328 13.04 17.57 1.92
C THR A 328 12.13 17.40 0.71
N SER A 329 11.09 16.59 0.82
CA SER A 329 10.08 16.43 -0.21
C SER A 329 8.70 16.34 0.42
N SER A 330 7.68 16.84 -0.28
CA SER A 330 6.31 16.71 0.20
C SER A 330 5.81 15.29 -0.01
N ALA A 331 4.89 14.85 0.86
CA ALA A 331 4.28 13.52 0.78
C ALA A 331 3.56 13.29 -0.57
N SER A 332 2.98 14.34 -1.16
CA SER A 332 2.35 14.26 -2.48
C SER A 332 3.33 13.96 -3.61
N LYS A 333 4.54 14.56 -3.60
CA LYS A 333 5.60 14.25 -4.56
C LYS A 333 6.08 12.82 -4.42
N ILE A 334 6.26 12.35 -3.19
CA ILE A 334 6.68 10.99 -2.89
C ILE A 334 5.62 9.99 -3.37
N LEU A 335 4.33 10.25 -3.10
CA LEU A 335 3.23 9.41 -3.57
C LEU A 335 3.20 9.35 -5.10
N ALA A 336 3.27 10.49 -5.78
CA ALA A 336 3.26 10.54 -7.25
C ALA A 336 4.48 9.85 -7.87
N ALA A 337 5.68 10.03 -7.32
CA ALA A 337 6.89 9.34 -7.75
C ALA A 337 6.78 7.81 -7.52
N THR A 338 6.16 7.40 -6.41
CA THR A 338 5.88 5.98 -6.11
C THR A 338 4.92 5.39 -7.15
N MET A 339 3.82 6.08 -7.45
CA MET A 339 2.86 5.62 -8.46
C MET A 339 3.54 5.48 -9.83
N LEU A 340 4.27 6.50 -10.26
CA LEU A 340 4.97 6.48 -11.53
C LEU A 340 5.97 5.31 -11.62
N GLY A 341 6.82 5.16 -10.61
CA GLY A 341 7.83 4.09 -10.58
C GLY A 341 7.21 2.69 -10.57
N LEU A 342 6.18 2.48 -9.74
CA LEU A 342 5.54 1.17 -9.62
C LEU A 342 4.70 0.82 -10.85
N PHE A 343 4.07 1.77 -11.53
CA PHE A 343 3.35 1.51 -12.79
C PHE A 343 4.29 1.14 -13.94
N VAL A 344 5.53 1.62 -13.92
CA VAL A 344 6.54 1.18 -14.90
C VAL A 344 7.06 -0.22 -14.58
N ILE A 345 7.19 -0.57 -13.29
CA ILE A 345 7.62 -1.90 -12.85
C ILE A 345 6.53 -2.94 -13.08
N ASP A 346 5.32 -2.67 -12.60
CA ASP A 346 4.16 -3.55 -12.71
C ASP A 346 2.92 -2.76 -13.15
N PRO A 347 2.60 -2.74 -14.45
CA PRO A 347 1.42 -2.07 -14.98
C PRO A 347 0.11 -2.68 -14.46
N PHE A 348 0.09 -3.94 -14.02
CA PHE A 348 -1.12 -4.61 -13.55
C PHE A 348 -1.63 -4.06 -12.22
N LEU A 349 -0.83 -3.32 -11.47
CA LEU A 349 -1.27 -2.58 -10.29
C LEU A 349 -2.45 -1.64 -10.57
N VAL A 350 -2.59 -1.14 -11.81
CA VAL A 350 -3.72 -0.29 -12.23
C VAL A 350 -5.08 -0.99 -12.05
N TRP A 351 -5.13 -2.31 -12.13
CA TRP A 351 -6.34 -3.10 -11.93
C TRP A 351 -6.48 -3.67 -10.51
N SER A 352 -5.51 -3.42 -9.64
CA SER A 352 -5.54 -3.87 -8.25
C SER A 352 -6.43 -2.98 -7.39
N VAL A 353 -7.51 -3.54 -6.83
CA VAL A 353 -8.41 -2.85 -5.90
C VAL A 353 -7.66 -2.42 -4.64
N GLY A 354 -6.83 -3.32 -4.07
CA GLY A 354 -6.01 -3.02 -2.89
C GLY A 354 -5.03 -1.88 -3.12
N TRP A 355 -4.47 -1.78 -4.32
CA TRP A 355 -3.65 -0.65 -4.73
C TRP A 355 -4.43 0.68 -4.66
N TRP A 356 -5.59 0.75 -5.30
CA TRP A 356 -6.40 1.98 -5.34
C TRP A 356 -6.95 2.39 -3.99
N LEU A 357 -7.36 1.44 -3.15
CA LEU A 357 -7.74 1.74 -1.76
C LEU A 357 -6.56 2.32 -0.98
N SER A 358 -5.38 1.77 -1.16
CA SER A 358 -4.16 2.23 -0.48
C SER A 358 -3.71 3.62 -0.96
N VAL A 359 -3.75 3.88 -2.29
CA VAL A 359 -3.48 5.19 -2.88
C VAL A 359 -4.53 6.21 -2.46
N GLY A 360 -5.81 5.83 -2.50
CA GLY A 360 -6.93 6.67 -2.08
C GLY A 360 -6.80 7.09 -0.61
N GLY A 361 -6.55 6.15 0.29
CA GLY A 361 -6.34 6.44 1.71
C GLY A 361 -5.16 7.38 1.95
N SER A 362 -4.02 7.14 1.30
CA SER A 362 -2.84 8.01 1.42
C SER A 362 -3.06 9.38 0.79
N GLY A 363 -3.72 9.43 -0.37
CA GLY A 363 -4.10 10.68 -1.02
C GLY A 363 -5.06 11.51 -0.15
N GLY A 364 -6.07 10.85 0.44
CA GLY A 364 -6.99 11.46 1.39
C GLY A 364 -6.24 12.07 2.58
N LEU A 365 -5.34 11.31 3.21
CA LEU A 365 -4.51 11.79 4.31
C LEU A 365 -3.66 13.01 3.91
N ILE A 366 -3.03 12.98 2.75
CA ILE A 366 -2.16 14.05 2.27
C ILE A 366 -2.95 15.32 1.95
N LEU A 367 -4.10 15.18 1.29
CA LEU A 367 -4.87 16.32 0.77
C LEU A 367 -5.85 16.90 1.80
N LEU A 368 -6.48 16.06 2.63
CA LEU A 368 -7.61 16.43 3.46
C LEU A 368 -7.25 16.64 4.94
N SER A 369 -6.14 16.06 5.46
CA SER A 369 -5.85 16.16 6.90
C SER A 369 -5.69 17.61 7.37
N GLN A 370 -4.99 18.45 6.65
CA GLN A 370 -4.78 19.85 7.03
C GLN A 370 -6.07 20.70 6.93
N PRO A 371 -6.84 20.68 5.82
CA PRO A 371 -8.12 21.36 5.75
C PRO A 371 -9.10 20.92 6.84
N LEU A 372 -9.27 19.60 7.05
CA LEU A 372 -10.15 19.06 8.08
C LEU A 372 -9.71 19.48 9.49
N LYS A 373 -8.41 19.44 9.78
CA LYS A 373 -7.87 19.89 11.06
C LYS A 373 -8.23 21.35 11.33
N ARG A 374 -7.94 22.24 10.37
CA ARG A 374 -8.28 23.67 10.49
C ARG A 374 -9.78 23.91 10.69
N SER A 375 -10.60 23.12 9.99
CA SER A 375 -12.06 23.21 10.09
C SER A 375 -12.57 22.78 11.46
N LEU A 376 -12.01 21.72 12.03
CA LEU A 376 -12.37 21.19 13.35
C LEU A 376 -11.81 22.06 14.49
N GLU A 377 -10.65 22.68 14.31
CA GLU A 377 -10.06 23.64 15.28
C GLU A 377 -10.97 24.88 15.50
N SER A 378 -11.84 25.23 14.54
CA SER A 378 -12.82 26.29 14.70
C SER A 378 -14.09 25.86 15.45
N THR A 379 -14.18 24.62 15.89
CA THR A 379 -15.32 24.07 16.62
C THR A 379 -14.98 23.80 18.09
N ARG A 380 -15.96 23.39 18.88
CA ARG A 380 -15.74 22.94 20.28
C ARG A 380 -14.73 21.79 20.41
N MET A 381 -14.46 21.08 19.34
CA MET A 381 -13.45 19.99 19.32
C MET A 381 -12.02 20.50 19.52
N ALA A 382 -11.75 21.80 19.33
CA ALA A 382 -10.47 22.42 19.65
C ALA A 382 -10.00 22.17 21.10
N HIS A 383 -10.95 22.00 22.03
CA HIS A 383 -10.67 21.71 23.44
C HIS A 383 -10.20 20.26 23.69
N HIS A 384 -10.28 19.38 22.70
CA HIS A 384 -9.89 17.97 22.80
C HIS A 384 -8.83 17.58 21.74
N PRO A 385 -7.60 18.13 21.80
CA PRO A 385 -6.58 17.91 20.76
C PRO A 385 -6.21 16.43 20.58
N TRP A 386 -6.30 15.62 21.64
CA TRP A 386 -6.07 14.19 21.56
C TRP A 386 -7.08 13.45 20.66
N LEU A 387 -8.35 13.88 20.64
CA LEU A 387 -9.36 13.32 19.71
C LEU A 387 -9.04 13.66 18.27
N MET A 388 -8.55 14.86 18.00
CA MET A 388 -8.21 15.27 16.63
C MET A 388 -7.14 14.41 15.99
N VAL A 389 -6.18 13.89 16.78
CA VAL A 389 -5.11 13.01 16.31
C VAL A 389 -5.68 11.72 15.69
N TRP A 390 -6.84 11.25 16.15
CA TRP A 390 -7.48 10.02 15.66
C TRP A 390 -8.61 10.30 14.65
N ILE A 391 -9.41 11.34 14.88
CA ILE A 391 -10.57 11.65 14.03
C ILE A 391 -10.14 12.19 12.68
N VAL A 392 -9.21 13.14 12.63
CA VAL A 392 -8.81 13.79 11.37
C VAL A 392 -8.23 12.79 10.36
N PRO A 393 -7.27 11.92 10.72
CA PRO A 393 -6.77 10.91 9.79
C PRO A 393 -7.85 9.92 9.36
N SER A 394 -8.73 9.49 10.28
CA SER A 394 -9.81 8.55 9.97
C SER A 394 -10.77 9.13 8.94
N LEU A 395 -11.22 10.37 9.12
CA LEU A 395 -12.10 11.07 8.17
C LEU A 395 -11.39 11.29 6.82
N ALA A 396 -10.16 11.75 6.85
CA ALA A 396 -9.37 12.02 5.64
C ALA A 396 -9.15 10.74 4.80
N ALA A 397 -8.79 9.64 5.45
CA ALA A 397 -8.61 8.35 4.80
C ALA A 397 -9.94 7.80 4.26
N GLN A 398 -11.02 7.88 5.04
CA GLN A 398 -12.36 7.43 4.64
C GLN A 398 -12.84 8.12 3.36
N VAL A 399 -12.70 9.44 3.28
CA VAL A 399 -13.05 10.20 2.06
C VAL A 399 -12.15 9.81 0.89
N GLY A 400 -10.86 9.61 1.14
CA GLY A 400 -9.92 9.22 0.10
C GLY A 400 -10.21 7.84 -0.51
N VAL A 401 -10.66 6.87 0.29
CA VAL A 401 -11.00 5.53 -0.22
C VAL A 401 -12.43 5.43 -0.77
N LEU A 402 -13.29 6.41 -0.47
CA LEU A 402 -14.71 6.36 -0.80
C LEU A 402 -15.02 6.09 -2.27
N PRO A 403 -14.37 6.73 -3.26
CA PRO A 403 -14.68 6.49 -4.67
C PRO A 403 -14.49 5.02 -5.06
N VAL A 404 -13.38 4.42 -4.65
CA VAL A 404 -13.06 3.01 -4.95
C VAL A 404 -13.98 2.06 -4.17
N SER A 405 -14.23 2.38 -2.89
CA SER A 405 -15.11 1.58 -2.03
C SER A 405 -16.52 1.50 -2.60
N VAL A 406 -17.11 2.63 -2.98
CA VAL A 406 -18.49 2.68 -3.53
C VAL A 406 -18.59 1.90 -4.84
N MET A 407 -17.59 1.98 -5.70
CA MET A 407 -17.60 1.26 -6.99
C MET A 407 -17.49 -0.26 -6.84
N ILE A 408 -16.81 -0.75 -5.81
CA ILE A 408 -16.48 -2.17 -5.68
C ILE A 408 -17.28 -2.87 -4.59
N PHE A 409 -17.43 -2.24 -3.43
CA PHE A 409 -18.02 -2.84 -2.23
C PHE A 409 -19.38 -2.20 -1.86
N GLY A 410 -19.75 -1.09 -2.50
CA GLY A 410 -20.89 -0.27 -2.10
C GLY A 410 -20.53 0.76 -1.03
N TRP A 411 -21.56 1.43 -0.49
CA TRP A 411 -21.38 2.48 0.51
C TRP A 411 -20.77 1.94 1.80
N PRO A 412 -19.64 2.51 2.28
CA PRO A 412 -19.01 2.06 3.51
C PRO A 412 -19.93 2.30 4.71
N SER A 413 -19.84 1.43 5.70
CA SER A 413 -20.62 1.53 6.93
C SER A 413 -20.34 2.84 7.67
N ALA A 414 -21.39 3.55 8.09
CA ALA A 414 -21.27 4.72 8.96
C ALA A 414 -20.62 4.39 10.31
N MET A 415 -20.70 3.10 10.74
CA MET A 415 -20.04 2.61 11.95
C MET A 415 -18.50 2.55 11.81
N SER A 416 -17.94 2.66 10.59
CA SER A 416 -16.49 2.63 10.40
C SER A 416 -15.77 3.73 11.18
N ILE A 417 -16.33 4.93 11.29
CA ILE A 417 -15.71 6.06 11.99
C ILE A 417 -15.62 5.80 13.51
N PRO A 418 -16.74 5.52 14.23
CA PRO A 418 -16.67 5.21 15.65
C PRO A 418 -15.86 3.92 15.95
N CYS A 419 -15.99 2.89 15.12
CA CYS A 419 -15.19 1.67 15.27
C CYS A 419 -13.69 1.95 15.11
N ASN A 420 -13.28 2.75 14.14
CA ASN A 420 -11.88 3.17 13.96
C ASN A 420 -11.37 3.95 15.17
N LEU A 421 -12.16 4.88 15.71
CA LEU A 421 -11.77 5.67 16.86
C LEU A 421 -11.48 4.80 18.09
N LEU A 422 -12.22 3.71 18.28
CA LEU A 422 -12.09 2.80 19.42
C LEU A 422 -11.05 1.68 19.17
N ALA A 423 -11.00 1.13 17.95
CA ALA A 423 -10.14 -0.02 17.64
C ALA A 423 -8.72 0.39 17.26
N VAL A 424 -8.52 1.43 16.44
CA VAL A 424 -7.21 1.78 15.87
C VAL A 424 -6.16 2.13 16.93
N PRO A 425 -6.44 2.86 18.01
CA PRO A 425 -5.44 3.14 19.04
C PRO A 425 -4.89 1.85 19.68
N VAL A 426 -5.78 0.90 19.99
CA VAL A 426 -5.40 -0.38 20.61
C VAL A 426 -4.70 -1.29 19.60
N ALA A 427 -5.28 -1.42 18.40
CA ALA A 427 -4.65 -2.15 17.30
C ALA A 427 -3.26 -1.61 16.97
N GLY A 428 -3.07 -0.29 17.00
CA GLY A 428 -1.78 0.35 16.78
C GLY A 428 -0.71 -0.06 17.81
N ILE A 429 -1.07 -0.20 19.08
CA ILE A 429 -0.16 -0.70 20.12
C ILE A 429 0.16 -2.18 19.88
N VAL A 430 -0.86 -2.99 19.53
CA VAL A 430 -0.67 -4.41 19.19
C VAL A 430 0.25 -4.56 17.98
N MET A 431 0.05 -3.79 16.92
CA MET A 431 0.89 -3.82 15.72
C MET A 431 2.32 -3.33 15.99
N LEU A 432 2.48 -2.25 16.79
CA LEU A 432 3.79 -1.67 17.10
C LEU A 432 4.68 -2.61 17.91
N LEU A 433 4.12 -3.24 18.93
CA LEU A 433 4.86 -4.08 19.87
C LEU A 433 4.71 -5.58 19.59
N GLY A 434 3.74 -5.96 18.77
CA GLY A 434 3.39 -7.36 18.51
C GLY A 434 4.52 -8.16 17.85
N VAL A 435 5.21 -7.57 16.86
CA VAL A 435 6.34 -8.26 16.19
C VAL A 435 7.44 -8.62 17.20
N PRO A 436 8.05 -7.68 17.94
CA PRO A 436 9.13 -8.02 18.86
C PRO A 436 8.68 -8.94 20.00
N VAL A 437 7.45 -8.77 20.51
CA VAL A 437 6.96 -9.58 21.62
C VAL A 437 6.58 -11.00 21.18
N ALA A 438 5.94 -11.16 20.02
CA ALA A 438 5.63 -12.51 19.48
C ALA A 438 6.91 -13.29 19.16
N LEU A 439 7.94 -12.62 18.59
CA LEU A 439 9.24 -13.26 18.39
C LEU A 439 9.86 -13.70 19.71
N ALA A 440 9.85 -12.82 20.73
CA ALA A 440 10.36 -13.17 22.05
C ALA A 440 9.58 -14.32 22.68
N ALA A 441 8.25 -14.33 22.53
CA ALA A 441 7.37 -15.39 23.03
C ALA A 441 7.60 -16.74 22.31
N GLY A 442 7.83 -16.72 20.98
CA GLY A 442 8.10 -17.92 20.19
C GLY A 442 9.40 -18.65 20.57
N PHE A 443 10.36 -17.94 21.21
CA PHE A 443 11.61 -18.54 21.71
C PHE A 443 11.62 -18.75 23.24
N ALA A 444 10.61 -18.27 23.94
CA ALA A 444 10.55 -18.33 25.41
C ALA A 444 9.91 -19.64 25.90
N PRO A 445 10.20 -20.07 27.15
CA PRO A 445 9.42 -21.12 27.81
C PRO A 445 7.94 -20.74 27.86
N VAL A 446 7.04 -21.74 27.74
CA VAL A 446 5.59 -21.55 27.63
C VAL A 446 5.01 -20.63 28.71
N SER A 447 5.46 -20.76 29.97
CA SER A 447 5.01 -19.90 31.09
C SER A 447 5.35 -18.41 30.88
N VAL A 448 6.56 -18.11 30.40
CA VAL A 448 7.00 -16.74 30.10
C VAL A 448 6.26 -16.20 28.87
N ALA A 449 6.10 -17.03 27.86
CA ALA A 449 5.39 -16.68 26.64
C ALA A 449 3.93 -16.28 26.90
N HIS A 450 3.21 -17.01 27.79
CA HIS A 450 1.86 -16.62 28.22
C HIS A 450 1.82 -15.24 28.90
N VAL A 451 2.78 -14.96 29.77
CA VAL A 451 2.86 -13.64 30.46
C VAL A 451 3.12 -12.53 29.45
N LEU A 452 4.03 -12.74 28.48
CA LEU A 452 4.34 -11.77 27.44
C LEU A 452 3.15 -11.50 26.52
N MET A 453 2.40 -12.55 26.14
CA MET A 453 1.29 -12.43 25.19
C MET A 453 -0.04 -12.03 25.83
N TRP A 454 -0.19 -12.13 27.16
CA TRP A 454 -1.43 -11.82 27.85
C TRP A 454 -1.97 -10.39 27.60
N PRO A 455 -1.17 -9.30 27.63
CA PRO A 455 -1.67 -7.95 27.31
C PRO A 455 -2.17 -7.83 25.87
N PHE A 456 -1.52 -8.54 24.93
CA PHE A 456 -1.92 -8.56 23.52
C PHE A 456 -3.24 -9.30 23.33
N GLY A 457 -3.48 -10.37 24.08
CA GLY A 457 -4.77 -11.04 24.10
C GLY A 457 -5.93 -10.12 24.53
N ILE A 458 -5.69 -9.24 25.52
CA ILE A 458 -6.68 -8.21 25.91
C ILE A 458 -6.90 -7.22 24.77
N GLY A 459 -5.83 -6.73 24.14
CA GLY A 459 -5.90 -5.77 23.05
C GLY A 459 -6.65 -6.36 21.83
N VAL A 460 -6.36 -7.60 21.47
CA VAL A 460 -7.03 -8.31 20.36
C VAL A 460 -8.51 -8.53 20.67
N ARG A 461 -8.87 -8.96 21.89
CA ARG A 461 -10.27 -9.07 22.33
C ARG A 461 -11.02 -7.74 22.24
N TRP A 462 -10.38 -6.63 22.64
CA TRP A 462 -10.97 -5.31 22.52
C TRP A 462 -11.31 -4.99 21.06
N VAL A 463 -10.35 -5.17 20.15
CA VAL A 463 -10.56 -4.90 18.71
C VAL A 463 -11.68 -5.77 18.14
N ASP A 464 -11.72 -7.06 18.49
CA ASP A 464 -12.79 -7.98 18.07
C ASP A 464 -14.16 -7.57 18.66
N THR A 465 -14.21 -7.16 19.94
CA THR A 465 -15.42 -6.66 20.58
C THR A 465 -15.97 -5.42 19.89
N VAL A 466 -15.10 -4.45 19.55
CA VAL A 466 -15.48 -3.26 18.79
C VAL A 466 -16.02 -3.65 17.41
N ALA A 467 -15.40 -4.60 16.71
CA ALA A 467 -15.88 -5.11 15.44
C ALA A 467 -17.27 -5.76 15.57
N ALA A 468 -17.48 -6.56 16.62
CA ALA A 468 -18.77 -7.22 16.89
C ALA A 468 -19.88 -6.21 17.23
N ILE A 469 -19.56 -5.15 17.98
CA ILE A 469 -20.51 -4.06 18.24
C ILE A 469 -20.86 -3.33 16.93
N GLY A 470 -19.83 -3.02 16.11
CA GLY A 470 -20.01 -2.37 14.82
C GLY A 470 -20.89 -3.20 13.85
N GLU A 471 -20.72 -4.52 13.84
CA GLU A 471 -21.56 -5.44 13.07
C GLU A 471 -23.02 -5.40 13.53
N ARG A 472 -23.26 -5.49 14.85
CA ARG A 472 -24.62 -5.48 15.43
C ARG A 472 -25.36 -4.16 15.22
N LEU A 473 -24.63 -3.04 15.24
CA LEU A 473 -25.16 -1.70 15.08
C LEU A 473 -25.12 -1.21 13.63
N GLN A 474 -24.86 -2.10 12.67
CA GLN A 474 -24.74 -1.72 11.26
C GLN A 474 -26.05 -1.06 10.78
N PRO A 475 -25.99 0.21 10.34
CA PRO A 475 -27.17 0.93 9.89
C PRO A 475 -27.59 0.46 8.49
N PRO A 476 -28.86 0.67 8.11
CA PRO A 476 -29.32 0.38 6.76
C PRO A 476 -28.58 1.24 5.72
N MET A 477 -28.55 0.75 4.48
CA MET A 477 -27.76 1.32 3.38
C MET A 477 -28.01 2.82 3.15
N TRP A 478 -29.25 3.30 3.31
CA TRP A 478 -29.56 4.72 3.12
C TRP A 478 -28.88 5.63 4.15
N ILE A 479 -28.72 5.17 5.40
CA ILE A 479 -27.96 5.92 6.43
C ILE A 479 -26.49 5.99 6.06
N ASN A 480 -25.90 4.89 5.53
CA ASN A 480 -24.52 4.87 5.07
C ASN A 480 -24.30 5.86 3.92
N LEU A 481 -25.25 5.95 3.00
CA LEU A 481 -25.22 6.93 1.90
C LEU A 481 -25.27 8.36 2.43
N VAL A 482 -26.21 8.66 3.33
CA VAL A 482 -26.34 10.01 3.92
C VAL A 482 -25.08 10.38 4.70
N ALA A 483 -24.58 9.49 5.55
CA ALA A 483 -23.37 9.73 6.33
C ALA A 483 -22.15 9.98 5.44
N SER A 484 -21.97 9.19 4.38
CA SER A 484 -20.88 9.37 3.41
C SER A 484 -21.02 10.69 2.64
N SER A 485 -22.25 11.08 2.24
CA SER A 485 -22.51 12.34 1.56
C SER A 485 -22.22 13.55 2.45
N ILE A 486 -22.60 13.48 3.73
CA ILE A 486 -22.27 14.53 4.72
C ILE A 486 -20.74 14.63 4.88
N LEU A 487 -20.05 13.50 4.99
CA LEU A 487 -18.59 13.46 5.14
C LEU A 487 -17.89 14.11 3.94
N VAL A 488 -18.31 13.80 2.71
CA VAL A 488 -17.79 14.43 1.49
C VAL A 488 -18.11 15.92 1.49
N GLY A 489 -19.35 16.31 1.80
CA GLY A 489 -19.75 17.71 1.87
C GLY A 489 -18.92 18.53 2.86
N LEU A 490 -18.69 18.00 4.07
CA LEU A 490 -17.84 18.61 5.08
C LEU A 490 -16.38 18.72 4.62
N SER A 491 -15.88 17.72 3.92
CA SER A 491 -14.50 17.72 3.41
C SER A 491 -14.33 18.77 2.29
N LEU A 492 -15.29 18.87 1.38
CA LEU A 492 -15.29 19.91 0.34
C LEU A 492 -15.41 21.30 0.95
N TRP A 493 -16.33 21.46 1.93
CA TRP A 493 -16.46 22.75 2.64
C TRP A 493 -15.17 23.14 3.39
N ALA A 494 -14.45 22.17 3.98
CA ALA A 494 -13.18 22.41 4.64
C ALA A 494 -12.07 22.85 3.66
N MET A 495 -12.18 22.49 2.37
CA MET A 495 -11.24 22.88 1.32
C MET A 495 -11.50 24.28 0.74
N LEU A 496 -12.70 24.84 0.95
CA LEU A 496 -13.01 26.18 0.45
C LEU A 496 -12.13 27.24 1.12
N PRO A 497 -11.58 28.19 0.35
CA PRO A 497 -10.78 29.28 0.91
C PRO A 497 -11.69 30.13 1.82
N ARG A 498 -11.39 30.13 3.11
CA ARG A 498 -12.03 31.05 4.04
C ARG A 498 -11.35 32.41 3.86
N HIS A 499 -12.03 33.35 3.20
CA HIS A 499 -11.65 34.74 3.26
C HIS A 499 -11.67 35.19 4.73
N ARG A 500 -10.50 35.37 5.35
CA ARG A 500 -10.39 36.09 6.61
C ARG A 500 -10.84 37.53 6.30
N CYS A 501 -11.98 37.90 6.86
CA CYS A 501 -12.34 39.32 7.03
C CYS A 501 -11.44 39.89 8.16
N ASP A 502 -10.13 39.99 7.90
CA ASP A 502 -9.17 40.65 8.80
C ASP A 502 -9.00 42.12 8.50
N ASN A 503 -10.02 42.80 7.98
CA ASN A 503 -9.99 44.26 7.78
C ASN A 503 -11.31 44.86 8.22
N LEU A 504 -11.51 45.06 9.50
CA LEU A 504 -12.40 46.07 10.07
C LEU A 504 -12.10 46.25 11.56
N GLU A 505 -10.88 46.65 11.91
CA GLU A 505 -10.61 47.43 13.11
C GLU A 505 -9.59 48.50 12.72
N MET A 506 -10.16 49.65 12.33
CA MET A 506 -9.50 50.96 12.44
C MET A 506 -10.20 51.77 13.51
#